data_68e51aa1da7c4386c66994ea69dce304
#
_entry.id   68e51aa1da7c4386c66994ea69dce304
#
_cell.length_a   1.000
_cell.length_b   1.000
_cell.length_c   1.000
_cell.angle_alpha   90.00
_cell.angle_beta   90.00
_cell.angle_gamma   90.00
#
_symmetry.space_group_name_H-M   'P 1'
#
loop_
_entity.id
_entity.type
_entity.pdbx_description
1 polymer ?
#
loop_
_entity_poly.entity_id
_entity_poly.type
_entity_poly.pdbx_seq_one_letter_code
_entity_poly.pdbx_strand_id
1 'polypeptide(L)'
;MSPDTTGTAPARTPSPRPARGSSAWAWLSNLGGVGLVGVLLWWLGTGPALAGLRRIDAPAVLTALALGALATVGCAWRWRLVAEALGIRLPLGAAVADCYRAVFLNATLPGGVLGDVHRAVRHGREAGDLGRAVRAVVWERTAGQVVQVVLAAVLLLALPSPVRPYLPMVTAVVVAVGLVLVVLVRALPRSGPSRRARAVRAATADVRVGLLGRRTGPGVLVASTVVVGCHLATFVLAARVAGITVPLSVLVPLTLLALLAMGLPANMAGFGPREGVAAWAFGAAGLGAAEGVATALVYGALVLVAALPGAAVLVLRGRPSALRGRSGDRTVGAQGGSSPVPAAGLAGSA
;
A
#
# COMPACT_ATOMS: atom_id res chain seq x y z
N MET A 1 32.05 -32.48 -50.57
CA MET A 1 32.51 -32.23 -49.16
C MET A 1 31.67 -31.07 -48.59
N SER A 2 30.55 -31.39 -47.98
CA SER A 2 29.66 -30.40 -47.34
C SER A 2 29.96 -30.39 -45.83
N PRO A 3 30.06 -29.25 -45.17
CA PRO A 3 30.21 -29.20 -43.72
C PRO A 3 28.84 -29.24 -43.05
N ASP A 4 28.70 -30.21 -42.16
CA ASP A 4 27.60 -30.35 -41.22
C ASP A 4 27.47 -29.12 -40.30
N THR A 5 26.32 -28.45 -40.32
CA THR A 5 25.93 -27.47 -39.34
C THR A 5 25.05 -28.13 -38.28
N THR A 6 25.65 -28.69 -37.23
CA THR A 6 24.94 -29.10 -36.02
C THR A 6 24.55 -27.88 -35.19
N GLY A 7 23.30 -27.43 -35.36
CA GLY A 7 22.71 -26.39 -34.53
C GLY A 7 22.50 -26.89 -33.10
N THR A 8 23.32 -26.39 -32.17
CA THR A 8 23.10 -26.55 -30.73
C THR A 8 21.92 -25.69 -30.31
N ALA A 9 20.82 -26.33 -29.89
CA ALA A 9 19.67 -25.68 -29.29
C ALA A 9 20.07 -24.96 -28.00
N PRO A 10 19.58 -23.72 -27.74
CA PRO A 10 19.92 -22.99 -26.52
C PRO A 10 19.32 -23.70 -25.30
N ALA A 11 20.18 -23.96 -24.30
CA ALA A 11 19.81 -24.54 -23.05
C ALA A 11 18.71 -23.70 -22.33
N ARG A 12 17.54 -24.30 -22.06
CA ARG A 12 16.47 -23.68 -21.28
C ARG A 12 16.98 -23.47 -19.86
N THR A 13 17.14 -22.22 -19.46
CA THR A 13 17.38 -21.85 -18.07
C THR A 13 16.18 -22.29 -17.20
N PRO A 14 16.41 -23.03 -16.09
CA PRO A 14 15.33 -23.46 -15.22
C PRO A 14 14.68 -22.23 -14.57
N SER A 15 13.35 -22.12 -14.67
CA SER A 15 12.57 -21.09 -13.99
C SER A 15 12.75 -21.21 -12.47
N PRO A 16 12.97 -20.12 -11.73
CA PRO A 16 13.10 -20.16 -10.29
C PRO A 16 11.80 -20.67 -9.66
N ARG A 17 11.88 -21.80 -8.94
CA ARG A 17 10.77 -22.33 -8.16
C ARG A 17 10.41 -21.35 -7.06
N PRO A 18 9.11 -21.02 -6.84
CA PRO A 18 8.70 -20.15 -5.74
C PRO A 18 9.10 -20.78 -4.41
N ALA A 19 9.77 -19.99 -3.56
CA ALA A 19 10.21 -20.43 -2.24
C ALA A 19 9.00 -20.80 -1.39
N ARG A 20 8.88 -22.07 -1.02
CA ARG A 20 7.78 -22.65 -0.20
C ARG A 20 7.63 -22.02 1.20
N GLY A 21 8.62 -21.27 1.70
CA GLY A 21 8.59 -20.67 3.04
C GLY A 21 7.70 -19.45 3.20
N SER A 22 7.40 -18.69 2.13
CA SER A 22 6.58 -17.48 2.20
C SER A 22 5.08 -17.77 2.40
N SER A 23 4.60 -18.91 1.94
CA SER A 23 3.20 -19.32 2.08
C SER A 23 2.86 -19.73 3.51
N ALA A 24 3.73 -20.51 4.19
CA ALA A 24 3.48 -20.98 5.55
C ALA A 24 3.43 -19.80 6.55
N TRP A 25 4.35 -18.84 6.45
CA TRP A 25 4.34 -17.64 7.30
C TRP A 25 3.07 -16.80 7.12
N ALA A 26 2.61 -16.62 5.88
CA ALA A 26 1.36 -15.90 5.60
C ALA A 26 0.14 -16.63 6.22
N TRP A 27 0.09 -17.95 6.14
CA TRP A 27 -0.97 -18.74 6.77
C TRP A 27 -0.92 -18.69 8.30
N LEU A 28 0.25 -18.76 8.93
CA LEU A 28 0.41 -18.65 10.39
C LEU A 28 0.00 -17.26 10.90
N SER A 29 0.41 -16.19 10.24
CA SER A 29 0.00 -14.83 10.62
C SER A 29 -1.50 -14.62 10.48
N ASN A 30 -2.12 -15.25 9.48
CA ASN A 30 -3.55 -15.19 9.26
C ASN A 30 -4.35 -15.94 10.33
N LEU A 31 -3.93 -17.16 10.66
CA LEU A 31 -4.53 -17.94 11.73
C LEU A 31 -4.39 -17.23 13.09
N GLY A 32 -3.25 -16.58 13.33
CA GLY A 32 -3.03 -15.76 14.52
C GLY A 32 -3.97 -14.55 14.62
N GLY A 33 -4.17 -13.82 13.51
CA GLY A 33 -5.08 -12.66 13.49
C GLY A 33 -6.55 -13.04 13.67
N VAL A 34 -7.02 -14.05 12.94
CA VAL A 34 -8.41 -14.56 13.09
C VAL A 34 -8.61 -15.20 14.47
N GLY A 35 -7.62 -15.96 14.93
CA GLY A 35 -7.65 -16.57 16.26
C GLY A 35 -7.75 -15.51 17.36
N LEU A 36 -6.99 -14.42 17.27
CA LEU A 36 -7.07 -13.33 18.25
C LEU A 36 -8.45 -12.66 18.26
N VAL A 37 -9.01 -12.36 17.08
CA VAL A 37 -10.37 -11.80 16.98
C VAL A 37 -11.40 -12.79 17.52
N GLY A 38 -11.29 -14.07 17.17
CA GLY A 38 -12.16 -15.13 17.69
C GLY A 38 -12.11 -15.24 19.22
N VAL A 39 -10.92 -15.22 19.80
CA VAL A 39 -10.74 -15.25 21.28
C VAL A 39 -11.31 -13.98 21.92
N LEU A 40 -11.09 -12.81 21.34
CA LEU A 40 -11.64 -11.56 21.87
C LEU A 40 -13.18 -11.56 21.83
N LEU A 41 -13.79 -12.01 20.73
CA LEU A 41 -15.24 -12.12 20.60
C LEU A 41 -15.84 -13.17 21.54
N TRP A 42 -15.15 -14.28 21.74
CA TRP A 42 -15.58 -15.30 22.69
C TRP A 42 -15.50 -14.82 24.13
N TRP A 43 -14.42 -14.13 24.49
CA TRP A 43 -14.18 -13.66 25.85
C TRP A 43 -15.02 -12.42 26.23
N LEU A 44 -15.16 -11.47 25.31
CA LEU A 44 -15.86 -10.19 25.51
C LEU A 44 -17.35 -10.25 25.09
N GLY A 45 -17.77 -11.32 24.42
CA GLY A 45 -19.10 -11.47 23.85
C GLY A 45 -19.23 -10.80 22.47
N THR A 46 -20.14 -11.34 21.65
CA THR A 46 -20.40 -10.83 20.27
C THR A 46 -21.41 -9.68 20.24
N GLY A 47 -22.12 -9.42 21.35
CA GLY A 47 -23.21 -8.45 21.42
C GLY A 47 -22.82 -7.03 21.01
N PRO A 48 -21.82 -6.39 21.65
CA PRO A 48 -21.38 -5.04 21.28
C PRO A 48 -20.89 -4.93 19.84
N ALA A 49 -20.19 -5.95 19.34
CA ALA A 49 -19.69 -6.01 17.96
C ALA A 49 -20.85 -6.04 16.95
N LEU A 50 -21.82 -6.92 17.14
CA LEU A 50 -23.01 -7.03 16.28
C LEU A 50 -23.89 -5.79 16.36
N ALA A 51 -24.08 -5.22 17.56
CA ALA A 51 -24.82 -3.99 17.73
C ALA A 51 -24.17 -2.82 16.99
N GLY A 52 -22.84 -2.68 17.07
CA GLY A 52 -22.10 -1.66 16.33
C GLY A 52 -22.22 -1.82 14.81
N LEU A 53 -22.07 -3.04 14.30
CA LEU A 53 -22.22 -3.31 12.86
C LEU A 53 -23.66 -3.02 12.34
N ARG A 54 -24.69 -3.32 13.13
CA ARG A 54 -26.09 -3.04 12.77
C ARG A 54 -26.45 -1.56 12.76
N ARG A 55 -25.66 -0.71 13.45
CA ARG A 55 -25.84 0.75 13.48
C ARG A 55 -25.17 1.48 12.30
N ILE A 56 -24.46 0.78 11.43
CA ILE A 56 -23.87 1.40 10.24
C ILE A 56 -25.02 1.84 9.32
N ASP A 57 -25.17 3.13 9.19
CA ASP A 57 -26.18 3.80 8.35
C ASP A 57 -25.58 4.35 7.04
N ALA A 58 -26.44 4.81 6.14
CA ALA A 58 -26.02 5.35 4.86
C ALA A 58 -25.09 6.59 5.00
N PRO A 59 -25.33 7.56 5.89
CA PRO A 59 -24.41 8.66 6.15
C PRO A 59 -23.01 8.20 6.56
N ALA A 60 -22.90 7.20 7.45
CA ALA A 60 -21.61 6.64 7.87
C ALA A 60 -20.87 5.98 6.69
N VAL A 61 -21.58 5.22 5.84
CA VAL A 61 -21.03 4.62 4.63
C VAL A 61 -20.54 5.68 3.65
N LEU A 62 -21.33 6.70 3.36
CA LEU A 62 -20.96 7.77 2.43
C LEU A 62 -19.75 8.57 2.94
N THR A 63 -19.71 8.86 4.25
CA THR A 63 -18.56 9.54 4.87
C THR A 63 -17.30 8.66 4.78
N ALA A 64 -17.41 7.35 5.07
CA ALA A 64 -16.29 6.43 4.96
C ALA A 64 -15.78 6.29 3.52
N LEU A 65 -16.69 6.26 2.52
CA LEU A 65 -16.33 6.28 1.09
C LEU A 65 -15.58 7.56 0.71
N ALA A 66 -16.04 8.73 1.17
CA ALA A 66 -15.38 10.01 0.90
C ALA A 66 -13.99 10.09 1.55
N LEU A 67 -13.87 9.70 2.83
CA LEU A 67 -12.60 9.65 3.55
C LEU A 67 -11.64 8.62 2.92
N GLY A 68 -12.14 7.44 2.54
CA GLY A 68 -11.36 6.40 1.88
C GLY A 68 -10.89 6.82 0.48
N ALA A 69 -11.72 7.54 -0.28
CA ALA A 69 -11.33 8.12 -1.56
C ALA A 69 -10.23 9.16 -1.38
N LEU A 70 -10.37 10.08 -0.43
CA LEU A 70 -9.37 11.09 -0.12
C LEU A 70 -8.05 10.45 0.34
N ALA A 71 -8.11 9.45 1.21
CA ALA A 71 -6.94 8.69 1.65
C ALA A 71 -6.24 7.98 0.48
N THR A 72 -7.01 7.37 -0.42
CA THR A 72 -6.46 6.66 -1.60
C THR A 72 -5.80 7.64 -2.59
N VAL A 73 -6.43 8.80 -2.84
CA VAL A 73 -5.84 9.86 -3.67
C VAL A 73 -4.58 10.42 -3.03
N GLY A 74 -4.59 10.68 -1.71
CA GLY A 74 -3.41 11.12 -0.96
C GLY A 74 -2.25 10.11 -1.04
N CYS A 75 -2.56 8.82 -0.90
CA CYS A 75 -1.59 7.74 -1.05
C CYS A 75 -1.01 7.67 -2.48
N ALA A 76 -1.86 7.80 -3.50
CA ALA A 76 -1.47 7.80 -4.90
C ALA A 76 -0.61 9.03 -5.26
N TRP A 77 -0.97 10.21 -4.76
CA TRP A 77 -0.19 11.42 -4.94
C TRP A 77 1.20 11.30 -4.28
N ARG A 78 1.28 10.79 -3.04
CA ARG A 78 2.54 10.51 -2.35
C ARG A 78 3.40 9.53 -3.13
N TRP A 79 2.82 8.43 -3.63
CA TRP A 79 3.54 7.46 -4.44
C TRP A 79 4.06 8.06 -5.74
N ARG A 80 3.25 8.88 -6.43
CA ARG A 80 3.65 9.61 -7.61
C ARG A 80 4.87 10.51 -7.34
N LEU A 81 4.82 11.32 -6.26
CA LEU A 81 5.93 12.21 -5.89
C LEU A 81 7.25 11.44 -5.68
N VAL A 82 7.19 10.32 -4.97
CA VAL A 82 8.37 9.47 -4.73
C VAL A 82 8.85 8.80 -6.02
N ALA A 83 7.95 8.26 -6.84
CA ALA A 83 8.29 7.62 -8.11
C ALA A 83 8.93 8.61 -9.11
N GLU A 84 8.36 9.81 -9.26
CA GLU A 84 8.90 10.87 -10.12
C GLU A 84 10.28 11.34 -9.63
N ALA A 85 10.48 11.47 -8.33
CA ALA A 85 11.78 11.80 -7.74
C ALA A 85 12.85 10.72 -8.00
N LEU A 86 12.43 9.47 -8.11
CA LEU A 86 13.29 8.35 -8.50
C LEU A 86 13.43 8.20 -10.03
N GLY A 87 12.87 9.12 -10.82
CA GLY A 87 12.98 9.13 -12.28
C GLY A 87 12.02 8.20 -13.00
N ILE A 88 10.92 7.77 -12.36
CA ILE A 88 9.86 6.97 -12.99
C ILE A 88 8.62 7.85 -13.18
N ARG A 89 8.15 7.99 -14.41
CA ARG A 89 6.91 8.71 -14.70
C ARG A 89 5.70 7.88 -14.26
N LEU A 90 4.83 8.49 -13.46
CA LEU A 90 3.61 7.86 -12.96
C LEU A 90 2.42 8.84 -13.07
N PRO A 91 1.56 8.69 -14.09
CA PRO A 91 0.35 9.50 -14.21
C PRO A 91 -0.56 9.31 -12.98
N LEU A 92 -1.11 10.41 -12.42
CA LEU A 92 -1.90 10.37 -11.19
C LEU A 92 -3.11 9.42 -11.30
N GLY A 93 -3.82 9.42 -12.44
CA GLY A 93 -4.96 8.52 -12.65
C GLY A 93 -4.59 7.05 -12.65
N ALA A 94 -3.39 6.68 -13.16
CA ALA A 94 -2.87 5.32 -13.06
C ALA A 94 -2.50 4.98 -11.60
N ALA A 95 -1.83 5.90 -10.91
CA ALA A 95 -1.48 5.75 -9.50
C ALA A 95 -2.71 5.55 -8.60
N VAL A 96 -3.78 6.35 -8.80
CA VAL A 96 -5.04 6.22 -8.06
C VAL A 96 -5.68 4.86 -8.30
N ALA A 97 -5.78 4.43 -9.56
CA ALA A 97 -6.35 3.13 -9.90
C ALA A 97 -5.55 1.97 -9.29
N ASP A 98 -4.22 2.05 -9.30
CA ASP A 98 -3.36 1.02 -8.72
C ASP A 98 -3.36 1.05 -7.19
N CYS A 99 -3.51 2.22 -6.56
CA CYS A 99 -3.71 2.34 -5.11
C CYS A 99 -5.05 1.75 -4.69
N TYR A 100 -6.16 2.00 -5.40
CA TYR A 100 -7.44 1.37 -5.11
C TYR A 100 -7.37 -0.17 -5.18
N ARG A 101 -6.70 -0.71 -6.22
CA ARG A 101 -6.46 -2.15 -6.30
C ARG A 101 -5.63 -2.65 -5.12
N ALA A 102 -4.56 -1.93 -4.78
CA ALA A 102 -3.69 -2.32 -3.68
C ALA A 102 -4.44 -2.31 -2.34
N VAL A 103 -5.26 -1.28 -2.08
CA VAL A 103 -6.07 -1.19 -0.86
C VAL A 103 -7.06 -2.35 -0.79
N PHE A 104 -7.78 -2.65 -1.88
CA PHE A 104 -8.71 -3.78 -1.93
C PHE A 104 -8.01 -5.13 -1.73
N LEU A 105 -6.90 -5.37 -2.42
CA LEU A 105 -6.13 -6.61 -2.27
C LEU A 105 -5.53 -6.74 -0.86
N ASN A 106 -5.04 -5.65 -0.26
CA ASN A 106 -4.53 -5.64 1.10
C ASN A 106 -5.64 -5.87 2.13
N ALA A 107 -6.88 -5.42 1.84
CA ALA A 107 -8.04 -5.63 2.72
C ALA A 107 -8.66 -7.02 2.61
N THR A 108 -8.46 -7.74 1.49
CA THR A 108 -9.10 -9.04 1.23
C THR A 108 -8.14 -10.22 1.23
N LEU A 109 -6.85 -9.98 0.93
CA LEU A 109 -5.86 -11.04 0.87
C LEU A 109 -5.03 -11.11 2.16
N PRO A 110 -4.59 -12.32 2.52
CA PRO A 110 -3.74 -12.53 3.69
C PRO A 110 -2.39 -11.79 3.56
N GLY A 111 -1.89 -11.30 4.70
CA GLY A 111 -0.60 -10.63 4.81
C GLY A 111 -0.62 -9.12 4.63
N GLY A 112 -1.74 -8.51 4.18
CA GLY A 112 -1.94 -7.05 4.14
C GLY A 112 -0.98 -6.23 3.25
N VAL A 113 -0.10 -6.90 2.48
CA VAL A 113 0.94 -6.27 1.65
C VAL A 113 0.92 -6.73 0.18
N LEU A 114 0.08 -7.71 -0.16
CA LEU A 114 0.07 -8.29 -1.50
C LEU A 114 -0.37 -7.28 -2.58
N GLY A 115 -1.23 -6.34 -2.23
CA GLY A 115 -1.61 -5.25 -3.10
C GLY A 115 -0.43 -4.32 -3.43
N ASP A 116 0.44 -4.05 -2.47
CA ASP A 116 1.63 -3.23 -2.69
C ASP A 116 2.67 -3.95 -3.55
N VAL A 117 2.84 -5.26 -3.34
CA VAL A 117 3.67 -6.08 -4.21
C VAL A 117 3.12 -6.07 -5.64
N HIS A 118 1.80 -6.23 -5.79
CA HIS A 118 1.14 -6.21 -7.09
C HIS A 118 1.40 -4.89 -7.83
N ARG A 119 1.20 -3.72 -7.16
CA ARG A 119 1.43 -2.41 -7.79
C ARG A 119 2.91 -2.18 -8.12
N ALA A 120 3.84 -2.62 -7.26
CA ALA A 120 5.27 -2.50 -7.50
C ALA A 120 5.72 -3.31 -8.73
N VAL A 121 5.27 -4.56 -8.83
CA VAL A 121 5.61 -5.45 -9.95
C VAL A 121 4.99 -4.94 -11.26
N ARG A 122 3.73 -4.52 -11.23
CA ARG A 122 3.05 -4.01 -12.41
C ARG A 122 3.74 -2.75 -12.94
N HIS A 123 3.93 -1.76 -12.08
CA HIS A 123 4.57 -0.51 -12.46
C HIS A 123 6.03 -0.72 -12.89
N GLY A 124 6.75 -1.65 -12.24
CA GLY A 124 8.11 -2.00 -12.63
C GLY A 124 8.21 -2.65 -14.02
N ARG A 125 7.20 -3.45 -14.40
CA ARG A 125 7.12 -4.01 -15.78
C ARG A 125 6.80 -2.94 -16.81
N GLU A 126 5.88 -2.02 -16.49
CA GLU A 126 5.52 -0.90 -17.38
C GLU A 126 6.69 0.10 -17.56
N ALA A 127 7.46 0.34 -16.48
CA ALA A 127 8.61 1.27 -16.50
C ALA A 127 9.93 0.62 -16.95
N GLY A 128 10.00 -0.71 -17.11
CA GLY A 128 11.22 -1.42 -17.46
C GLY A 128 12.28 -1.50 -16.34
N ASP A 129 11.96 -1.06 -15.10
CA ASP A 129 12.87 -1.08 -13.94
C ASP A 129 12.12 -1.51 -12.66
N LEU A 130 12.05 -2.83 -12.46
CA LEU A 130 11.40 -3.43 -11.30
C LEU A 130 12.07 -3.01 -9.99
N GLY A 131 13.41 -2.92 -9.97
CA GLY A 131 14.14 -2.56 -8.75
C GLY A 131 13.81 -1.15 -8.27
N ARG A 132 13.71 -0.19 -9.18
CA ARG A 132 13.36 1.18 -8.88
C ARG A 132 11.90 1.33 -8.46
N ALA A 133 10.99 0.62 -9.14
CA ALA A 133 9.57 0.61 -8.79
C ALA A 133 9.32 0.03 -7.39
N VAL A 134 9.98 -1.07 -7.04
CA VAL A 134 9.92 -1.64 -5.67
C VAL A 134 10.42 -0.63 -4.64
N ARG A 135 11.57 0.01 -4.89
CA ARG A 135 12.10 1.04 -3.97
C ARG A 135 11.14 2.21 -3.81
N ALA A 136 10.50 2.66 -4.89
CA ALA A 136 9.50 3.74 -4.81
C ALA A 136 8.33 3.37 -3.88
N VAL A 137 7.80 2.15 -3.96
CA VAL A 137 6.73 1.67 -3.07
C VAL A 137 7.22 1.52 -1.63
N VAL A 138 8.42 0.97 -1.42
CA VAL A 138 9.00 0.82 -0.07
C VAL A 138 9.20 2.17 0.59
N TRP A 139 9.82 3.14 -0.11
CA TRP A 139 10.04 4.48 0.44
C TRP A 139 8.75 5.26 0.68
N GLU A 140 7.78 5.12 -0.21
CA GLU A 140 6.44 5.69 -0.03
C GLU A 140 5.77 5.18 1.24
N ARG A 141 5.81 3.86 1.48
CA ARG A 141 5.26 3.23 2.69
C ARG A 141 6.02 3.65 3.95
N THR A 142 7.36 3.62 3.90
CA THR A 142 8.20 4.04 5.02
C THR A 142 7.93 5.49 5.41
N ALA A 143 7.83 6.40 4.43
CA ALA A 143 7.51 7.80 4.70
C ALA A 143 6.15 7.96 5.38
N GLY A 144 5.12 7.24 4.92
CA GLY A 144 3.80 7.24 5.55
C GLY A 144 3.85 6.78 7.00
N GLN A 145 4.56 5.68 7.28
CA GLN A 145 4.70 5.15 8.63
C GLN A 145 5.48 6.09 9.56
N VAL A 146 6.55 6.71 9.07
CA VAL A 146 7.31 7.70 9.85
C VAL A 146 6.41 8.88 10.24
N VAL A 147 5.67 9.46 9.28
CA VAL A 147 4.73 10.56 9.57
C VAL A 147 3.64 10.12 10.55
N GLN A 148 3.09 8.93 10.39
CA GLN A 148 2.08 8.38 11.30
C GLN A 148 2.63 8.24 12.74
N VAL A 149 3.83 7.69 12.89
CA VAL A 149 4.47 7.50 14.21
C VAL A 149 4.77 8.86 14.85
N VAL A 150 5.31 9.82 14.09
CA VAL A 150 5.61 11.16 14.60
C VAL A 150 4.33 11.88 15.02
N LEU A 151 3.30 11.87 14.17
CA LEU A 151 2.01 12.49 14.47
C LEU A 151 1.34 11.86 15.69
N ALA A 152 1.37 10.53 15.78
CA ALA A 152 0.85 9.81 16.94
C ALA A 152 1.63 10.16 18.21
N ALA A 153 2.96 10.21 18.17
CA ALA A 153 3.78 10.59 19.31
C ALA A 153 3.43 12.00 19.82
N VAL A 154 3.34 12.98 18.89
CA VAL A 154 2.97 14.36 19.24
C VAL A 154 1.59 14.42 19.89
N LEU A 155 0.58 13.78 19.32
CA LEU A 155 -0.78 13.81 19.84
C LEU A 155 -0.94 13.01 21.14
N LEU A 156 -0.24 11.88 21.31
CA LEU A 156 -0.23 11.10 22.56
C LEU A 156 0.44 11.85 23.71
N LEU A 157 1.44 12.69 23.42
CA LEU A 157 2.06 13.56 24.42
C LEU A 157 1.19 14.74 24.79
N ALA A 158 0.48 15.32 23.81
CA ALA A 158 -0.34 16.51 24.00
C ALA A 158 -1.70 16.22 24.67
N LEU A 159 -2.26 15.03 24.43
CA LEU A 159 -3.62 14.66 24.88
C LEU A 159 -3.58 13.66 26.05
N PRO A 160 -4.63 13.59 26.87
CA PRO A 160 -4.79 12.55 27.89
C PRO A 160 -4.76 11.16 27.24
N SER A 161 -3.84 10.31 27.66
CA SER A 161 -3.65 8.97 27.07
C SER A 161 -3.33 7.95 28.15
N PRO A 162 -3.89 6.72 28.08
CA PRO A 162 -3.59 5.64 29.03
C PRO A 162 -2.12 5.19 28.97
N VAL A 163 -1.41 5.52 27.87
CA VAL A 163 0.03 5.21 27.74
C VAL A 163 0.93 6.33 28.23
N ARG A 164 0.39 7.46 28.68
CA ARG A 164 1.19 8.61 29.11
C ARG A 164 2.27 8.27 30.15
N PRO A 165 2.05 7.41 31.16
CA PRO A 165 3.09 6.97 32.08
C PRO A 165 4.25 6.21 31.41
N TYR A 166 3.96 5.53 30.31
CA TYR A 166 4.93 4.71 29.56
C TYR A 166 5.61 5.46 28.40
N LEU A 167 5.14 6.65 28.06
CA LEU A 167 5.66 7.44 26.94
C LEU A 167 7.18 7.69 27.01
N PRO A 168 7.79 8.03 28.15
CA PRO A 168 9.24 8.21 28.24
C PRO A 168 10.00 6.94 27.85
N MET A 169 9.53 5.77 28.32
CA MET A 169 10.12 4.48 27.99
C MET A 169 9.93 4.13 26.52
N VAL A 170 8.71 4.29 25.99
CA VAL A 170 8.41 4.03 24.57
C VAL A 170 9.24 4.96 23.68
N THR A 171 9.33 6.25 24.01
CA THR A 171 10.13 7.22 23.27
C THR A 171 11.61 6.84 23.30
N ALA A 172 12.15 6.46 24.47
CA ALA A 172 13.52 6.01 24.62
C ALA A 172 13.81 4.77 23.75
N VAL A 173 12.91 3.78 23.72
CA VAL A 173 13.03 2.58 22.88
C VAL A 173 12.99 2.94 21.39
N VAL A 174 12.06 3.79 20.96
CA VAL A 174 11.97 4.23 19.56
C VAL A 174 13.22 4.98 19.12
N VAL A 175 13.72 5.90 19.98
CA VAL A 175 14.96 6.63 19.73
C VAL A 175 16.16 5.68 19.67
N ALA A 176 16.27 4.73 20.62
CA ALA A 176 17.34 3.74 20.64
C ALA A 176 17.34 2.86 19.38
N VAL A 177 16.18 2.35 18.99
CA VAL A 177 16.02 1.56 17.74
C VAL A 177 16.36 2.40 16.52
N GLY A 178 15.89 3.65 16.45
CA GLY A 178 16.23 4.59 15.38
C GLY A 178 17.74 4.85 15.30
N LEU A 179 18.39 5.07 16.45
CA LEU A 179 19.83 5.28 16.52
C LEU A 179 20.61 4.04 16.09
N VAL A 180 20.22 2.85 16.56
CA VAL A 180 20.83 1.57 16.13
C VAL A 180 20.69 1.40 14.63
N LEU A 181 19.52 1.64 14.04
CA LEU A 181 19.32 1.58 12.60
C LEU A 181 20.21 2.58 11.85
N VAL A 182 20.33 3.82 12.34
CA VAL A 182 21.21 4.83 11.76
C VAL A 182 22.68 4.38 11.85
N VAL A 183 23.13 3.86 12.99
CA VAL A 183 24.48 3.34 13.17
C VAL A 183 24.74 2.16 12.23
N LEU A 184 23.82 1.19 12.16
CA LEU A 184 23.94 0.06 11.23
C LEU A 184 24.01 0.51 9.77
N VAL A 185 23.15 1.45 9.35
CA VAL A 185 23.18 2.00 7.99
C VAL A 185 24.50 2.77 7.73
N ARG A 186 25.04 3.48 8.75
CA ARG A 186 26.34 4.16 8.63
C ARG A 186 27.52 3.21 8.64
N ALA A 187 27.44 2.10 9.36
CA ALA A 187 28.45 1.05 9.39
C ALA A 187 28.49 0.18 8.12
N LEU A 188 27.40 0.19 7.31
CA LEU A 188 27.40 -0.53 6.05
C LEU A 188 28.43 0.08 5.08
N PRO A 189 29.22 -0.77 4.37
CA PRO A 189 30.25 -0.30 3.45
C PRO A 189 29.62 0.52 2.32
N ARG A 190 30.01 1.80 2.23
CA ARG A 190 29.59 2.73 1.17
C ARG A 190 30.56 2.75 0.01
N SER A 191 31.77 2.26 0.20
CA SER A 191 32.85 2.25 -0.77
C SER A 191 33.07 0.85 -1.30
N GLY A 192 33.43 0.72 -2.59
CA GLY A 192 33.74 -0.54 -3.23
C GLY A 192 32.70 -1.05 -4.22
N PRO A 193 33.06 -2.08 -5.03
CA PRO A 193 32.24 -2.61 -6.13
C PRO A 193 31.16 -3.61 -5.65
N SER A 194 31.08 -3.90 -4.35
CA SER A 194 30.16 -4.90 -3.81
C SER A 194 28.68 -4.56 -4.08
N ARG A 195 27.84 -5.59 -4.26
CA ARG A 195 26.39 -5.41 -4.42
C ARG A 195 25.76 -4.67 -3.24
N ARG A 196 26.27 -4.93 -2.00
CA ARG A 196 25.80 -4.27 -0.76
C ARG A 196 26.12 -2.76 -0.77
N ALA A 197 27.35 -2.38 -1.11
CA ALA A 197 27.72 -0.96 -1.19
C ALA A 197 26.90 -0.20 -2.24
N ARG A 198 26.62 -0.81 -3.38
CA ARG A 198 25.73 -0.23 -4.41
C ARG A 198 24.30 -0.04 -3.90
N ALA A 199 23.73 -1.05 -3.19
CA ALA A 199 22.40 -0.97 -2.64
C ALA A 199 22.28 0.14 -1.58
N VAL A 200 23.28 0.29 -0.69
CA VAL A 200 23.31 1.35 0.33
C VAL A 200 23.40 2.74 -0.30
N ARG A 201 24.25 2.91 -1.32
CA ARG A 201 24.34 4.19 -2.05
C ARG A 201 23.02 4.54 -2.74
N ALA A 202 22.39 3.56 -3.40
CA ALA A 202 21.09 3.77 -4.02
C ALA A 202 20.03 4.16 -2.99
N ALA A 203 19.94 3.43 -1.86
CA ALA A 203 18.98 3.72 -0.80
C ALA A 203 19.17 5.11 -0.17
N THR A 204 20.41 5.51 0.10
CA THR A 204 20.72 6.85 0.66
C THR A 204 20.44 7.97 -0.35
N ALA A 205 20.71 7.76 -1.63
CA ALA A 205 20.35 8.68 -2.70
C ALA A 205 18.82 8.82 -2.83
N ASP A 206 18.11 7.69 -2.82
CA ASP A 206 16.64 7.64 -2.91
C ASP A 206 15.98 8.43 -1.75
N VAL A 207 16.48 8.29 -0.50
CA VAL A 207 15.97 9.04 0.66
C VAL A 207 16.19 10.53 0.49
N ARG A 208 17.39 10.93 0.06
CA ARG A 208 17.71 12.36 -0.11
C ARG A 208 16.85 13.02 -1.18
N VAL A 209 16.65 12.34 -2.30
CA VAL A 209 15.92 12.89 -3.45
C VAL A 209 14.43 12.65 -3.32
N GLY A 210 14.03 11.44 -2.92
CA GLY A 210 12.63 10.99 -2.88
C GLY A 210 11.86 11.47 -1.65
N LEU A 211 12.51 11.61 -0.49
CA LEU A 211 11.83 11.96 0.77
C LEU A 211 12.22 13.33 1.29
N LEU A 212 13.52 13.71 1.20
CA LEU A 212 14.04 14.96 1.76
C LEU A 212 14.24 16.05 0.70
N GLY A 213 13.89 15.78 -0.56
CA GLY A 213 13.94 16.76 -1.63
C GLY A 213 13.05 17.98 -1.33
N ARG A 214 13.54 19.20 -1.59
CA ARG A 214 12.81 20.46 -1.31
C ARG A 214 11.41 20.50 -1.98
N ARG A 215 11.23 19.82 -3.11
CA ARG A 215 9.96 19.77 -3.84
C ARG A 215 9.08 18.57 -3.44
N THR A 216 9.69 17.43 -3.07
CA THR A 216 8.97 16.20 -2.73
C THR A 216 8.63 16.10 -1.26
N GLY A 217 9.54 16.49 -0.37
CA GLY A 217 9.37 16.36 1.09
C GLY A 217 8.09 16.99 1.63
N PRO A 218 7.79 18.27 1.34
CA PRO A 218 6.55 18.91 1.79
C PRO A 218 5.30 18.21 1.26
N GLY A 219 5.30 17.81 -0.02
CA GLY A 219 4.17 17.08 -0.62
C GLY A 219 3.96 15.71 0.02
N VAL A 220 5.03 14.98 0.29
CA VAL A 220 4.98 13.68 1.00
C VAL A 220 4.45 13.86 2.43
N LEU A 221 4.89 14.91 3.13
CA LEU A 221 4.40 15.21 4.48
C LEU A 221 2.91 15.54 4.48
N VAL A 222 2.46 16.46 3.62
CA VAL A 222 1.06 16.84 3.49
C VAL A 222 0.20 15.64 3.13
N ALA A 223 0.57 14.88 2.08
CA ALA A 223 -0.18 13.70 1.68
C ALA A 223 -0.27 12.65 2.81
N SER A 224 0.82 12.42 3.54
CA SER A 224 0.84 11.48 4.67
C SER A 224 -0.06 11.95 5.82
N THR A 225 -0.01 13.24 6.16
CA THR A 225 -0.87 13.84 7.22
C THR A 225 -2.34 13.72 6.83
N VAL A 226 -2.70 14.00 5.58
CA VAL A 226 -4.07 13.83 5.07
C VAL A 226 -4.51 12.37 5.19
N VAL A 227 -3.67 11.41 4.77
CA VAL A 227 -3.99 9.97 4.85
C VAL A 227 -4.22 9.54 6.30
N VAL A 228 -3.33 9.93 7.23
CA VAL A 228 -3.48 9.62 8.66
C VAL A 228 -4.74 10.28 9.22
N GLY A 229 -5.00 11.54 8.88
CA GLY A 229 -6.20 12.27 9.26
C GLY A 229 -7.49 11.58 8.78
N CYS A 230 -7.52 11.08 7.53
CA CYS A 230 -8.65 10.31 7.01
C CYS A 230 -8.89 9.02 7.79
N HIS A 231 -7.84 8.25 8.10
CA HIS A 231 -7.97 7.03 8.89
C HIS A 231 -8.40 7.33 10.33
N LEU A 232 -7.86 8.38 10.94
CA LEU A 232 -8.26 8.84 12.26
C LEU A 232 -9.75 9.24 12.26
N ALA A 233 -10.18 10.04 11.29
CA ALA A 233 -11.58 10.45 11.15
C ALA A 233 -12.52 9.25 10.92
N THR A 234 -12.11 8.27 10.10
CA THR A 234 -12.88 7.03 9.91
C THR A 234 -12.97 6.21 11.20
N PHE A 235 -11.92 6.18 12.01
CA PHE A 235 -11.96 5.45 13.28
C PHE A 235 -12.83 6.17 14.33
N VAL A 236 -12.77 7.50 14.37
CA VAL A 236 -13.66 8.33 15.19
C VAL A 236 -15.12 8.13 14.76
N LEU A 237 -15.40 8.12 13.45
CA LEU A 237 -16.72 7.79 12.91
C LEU A 237 -17.17 6.41 13.38
N ALA A 238 -16.32 5.40 13.28
CA ALA A 238 -16.61 4.05 13.75
C ALA A 238 -16.96 4.00 15.25
N ALA A 239 -16.23 4.76 16.08
CA ALA A 239 -16.51 4.87 17.49
C ALA A 239 -17.89 5.52 17.75
N ARG A 240 -18.25 6.56 17.00
CA ARG A 240 -19.57 7.21 17.09
C ARG A 240 -20.70 6.25 16.67
N VAL A 241 -20.51 5.51 15.58
CA VAL A 241 -21.44 4.46 15.13
C VAL A 241 -21.58 3.35 16.19
N ALA A 242 -20.47 2.95 16.82
CA ALA A 242 -20.50 1.99 17.93
C ALA A 242 -21.21 2.52 19.20
N GLY A 243 -21.53 3.84 19.27
CA GLY A 243 -22.24 4.46 20.38
C GLY A 243 -21.35 5.15 21.42
N ILE A 244 -20.06 5.34 21.12
CA ILE A 244 -19.10 6.01 22.01
C ILE A 244 -19.28 7.54 21.91
N THR A 245 -19.63 8.20 23.01
CA THR A 245 -19.94 9.64 23.04
C THR A 245 -18.88 10.51 23.72
N VAL A 246 -17.75 9.90 24.15
CA VAL A 246 -16.68 10.64 24.85
C VAL A 246 -16.07 11.76 23.99
N PRO A 247 -15.47 12.79 24.62
CA PRO A 247 -14.79 13.88 23.92
C PRO A 247 -13.67 13.38 23.00
N LEU A 248 -13.41 14.11 21.90
CA LEU A 248 -12.33 13.78 20.96
C LEU A 248 -10.95 13.75 21.63
N SER A 249 -10.73 14.58 22.66
CA SER A 249 -9.47 14.59 23.41
C SER A 249 -9.15 13.24 24.06
N VAL A 250 -10.17 12.45 24.43
CA VAL A 250 -10.00 11.08 24.94
C VAL A 250 -9.98 10.07 23.81
N LEU A 251 -10.84 10.22 22.81
CA LEU A 251 -10.98 9.24 21.73
C LEU A 251 -9.78 9.21 20.76
N VAL A 252 -9.22 10.38 20.43
CA VAL A 252 -8.10 10.49 19.48
C VAL A 252 -6.87 9.69 19.92
N PRO A 253 -6.39 9.76 21.17
CA PRO A 253 -5.28 8.91 21.62
C PRO A 253 -5.55 7.42 21.48
N LEU A 254 -6.75 6.96 21.84
CA LEU A 254 -7.13 5.54 21.77
C LEU A 254 -7.14 5.03 20.31
N THR A 255 -7.70 5.84 19.42
CA THR A 255 -7.72 5.52 17.98
C THR A 255 -6.33 5.52 17.36
N LEU A 256 -5.46 6.45 17.75
CA LEU A 256 -4.08 6.48 17.28
C LEU A 256 -3.29 5.23 17.68
N LEU A 257 -3.49 4.72 18.90
CA LEU A 257 -2.87 3.48 19.36
C LEU A 257 -3.31 2.29 18.49
N ALA A 258 -4.62 2.20 18.21
CA ALA A 258 -5.16 1.16 17.34
C ALA A 258 -4.63 1.27 15.89
N LEU A 259 -4.50 2.50 15.36
CA LEU A 259 -3.94 2.74 14.02
C LEU A 259 -2.43 2.42 13.96
N LEU A 260 -1.66 2.69 15.02
CA LEU A 260 -0.26 2.27 15.10
C LEU A 260 -0.12 0.75 15.07
N ALA A 261 -0.97 0.03 15.80
CA ALA A 261 -0.98 -1.43 15.79
C ALA A 261 -1.28 -2.02 14.40
N MET A 262 -2.11 -1.34 13.61
CA MET A 262 -2.41 -1.73 12.23
C MET A 262 -1.18 -1.63 11.29
N GLY A 263 -0.18 -0.82 11.64
CA GLY A 263 1.08 -0.71 10.90
C GLY A 263 2.01 -1.92 11.05
N LEU A 264 1.75 -2.83 12.01
CA LEU A 264 2.53 -4.05 12.18
C LEU A 264 2.20 -5.05 11.07
N PRO A 265 3.21 -5.68 10.43
CA PRO A 265 2.99 -6.62 9.33
C PRO A 265 2.49 -8.00 9.79
N ALA A 266 1.86 -8.06 10.96
CA ALA A 266 1.31 -9.28 11.57
C ALA A 266 -0.21 -9.37 11.44
N ASN A 267 -0.84 -8.50 10.63
CA ASN A 267 -2.28 -8.46 10.51
C ASN A 267 -2.80 -9.17 9.26
N MET A 268 -3.95 -9.76 9.40
CA MET A 268 -4.74 -10.35 8.33
C MET A 268 -5.81 -9.36 7.90
N ALA A 269 -5.68 -8.80 6.69
CA ALA A 269 -6.65 -7.83 6.19
C ALA A 269 -6.93 -6.65 7.16
N GLY A 270 -5.96 -6.32 8.02
CA GLY A 270 -6.12 -5.28 9.05
C GLY A 270 -6.77 -5.75 10.36
N PHE A 271 -7.09 -7.04 10.50
CA PHE A 271 -7.63 -7.62 11.74
C PHE A 271 -6.53 -8.27 12.59
N GLY A 272 -6.72 -8.28 13.90
CA GLY A 272 -5.84 -8.90 14.89
C GLY A 272 -5.20 -7.87 15.84
N PRO A 273 -3.99 -7.37 15.58
CA PRO A 273 -3.31 -6.43 16.48
C PRO A 273 -4.10 -5.14 16.76
N ARG A 274 -4.84 -4.63 15.79
CA ARG A 274 -5.69 -3.44 15.93
C ARG A 274 -6.80 -3.67 16.96
N GLU A 275 -7.52 -4.80 16.87
CA GLU A 275 -8.60 -5.17 17.77
C GLU A 275 -8.07 -5.39 19.20
N GLY A 276 -6.93 -6.05 19.34
CA GLY A 276 -6.28 -6.27 20.62
C GLY A 276 -5.85 -4.98 21.29
N VAL A 277 -5.23 -4.06 20.56
CA VAL A 277 -4.82 -2.76 21.10
C VAL A 277 -6.03 -1.88 21.38
N ALA A 278 -7.07 -1.90 20.54
CA ALA A 278 -8.31 -1.17 20.79
C ALA A 278 -9.01 -1.69 22.07
N ALA A 279 -9.11 -3.01 22.26
CA ALA A 279 -9.65 -3.61 23.48
C ALA A 279 -8.89 -3.14 24.72
N TRP A 280 -7.56 -3.23 24.67
CA TRP A 280 -6.72 -2.78 25.78
C TRP A 280 -6.84 -1.28 26.04
N ALA A 281 -6.75 -0.45 25.02
CA ALA A 281 -6.75 1.01 25.17
C ALA A 281 -8.08 1.54 25.68
N PHE A 282 -9.21 1.03 25.17
CA PHE A 282 -10.55 1.40 25.64
C PHE A 282 -10.81 0.88 27.04
N GLY A 283 -10.38 -0.36 27.36
CA GLY A 283 -10.44 -0.90 28.73
C GLY A 283 -9.63 -0.08 29.71
N ALA A 284 -8.39 0.30 29.37
CA ALA A 284 -7.51 1.14 30.20
C ALA A 284 -8.05 2.57 30.39
N ALA A 285 -8.85 3.07 29.44
CA ALA A 285 -9.55 4.35 29.55
C ALA A 285 -10.89 4.26 30.28
N GLY A 286 -11.28 3.08 30.79
CA GLY A 286 -12.55 2.86 31.50
C GLY A 286 -13.80 2.84 30.61
N LEU A 287 -13.62 2.75 29.28
CA LEU A 287 -14.70 2.72 28.29
C LEU A 287 -15.21 1.31 27.99
N GLY A 288 -14.48 0.28 28.43
CA GLY A 288 -14.77 -1.13 28.16
C GLY A 288 -13.97 -1.71 26.98
N ALA A 289 -13.43 -2.91 27.18
CA ALA A 289 -12.66 -3.60 26.15
C ALA A 289 -13.55 -4.08 24.99
N ALA A 290 -14.79 -4.45 25.27
CA ALA A 290 -15.77 -4.90 24.27
C ALA A 290 -16.13 -3.77 23.30
N GLU A 291 -16.28 -2.55 23.79
CA GLU A 291 -16.52 -1.34 23.00
C GLU A 291 -15.33 -1.00 22.11
N GLY A 292 -14.11 -1.23 22.59
CA GLY A 292 -12.89 -1.10 21.80
C GLY A 292 -12.88 -2.07 20.61
N VAL A 293 -13.19 -3.35 20.85
CA VAL A 293 -13.32 -4.36 19.76
C VAL A 293 -14.44 -4.00 18.80
N ALA A 294 -15.61 -3.62 19.30
CA ALA A 294 -16.75 -3.21 18.47
C ALA A 294 -16.39 -2.05 17.55
N THR A 295 -15.73 -1.02 18.11
CA THR A 295 -15.25 0.13 17.33
C THR A 295 -14.26 -0.30 16.25
N ALA A 296 -13.30 -1.16 16.57
CA ALA A 296 -12.30 -1.64 15.61
C ALA A 296 -12.93 -2.48 14.49
N LEU A 297 -13.94 -3.29 14.79
CA LEU A 297 -14.69 -4.09 13.79
C LEU A 297 -15.53 -3.19 12.87
N VAL A 298 -16.25 -2.19 13.43
CA VAL A 298 -16.98 -1.19 12.63
C VAL A 298 -16.03 -0.43 11.70
N TYR A 299 -14.87 0.00 12.21
CA TYR A 299 -13.83 0.62 11.38
C TYR A 299 -13.39 -0.31 10.24
N GLY A 300 -13.14 -1.58 10.54
CA GLY A 300 -12.77 -2.57 9.52
C GLY A 300 -13.83 -2.73 8.43
N ALA A 301 -15.10 -2.77 8.80
CA ALA A 301 -16.22 -2.82 7.86
C ALA A 301 -16.29 -1.57 6.98
N LEU A 302 -16.16 -0.37 7.57
CA LEU A 302 -16.18 0.89 6.83
C LEU A 302 -15.00 1.01 5.85
N VAL A 303 -13.79 0.60 6.26
CA VAL A 303 -12.60 0.59 5.40
C VAL A 303 -12.74 -0.42 4.26
N LEU A 304 -13.33 -1.60 4.54
CA LEU A 304 -13.59 -2.60 3.51
C LEU A 304 -14.59 -2.07 2.46
N VAL A 305 -15.67 -1.41 2.90
CA VAL A 305 -16.63 -0.76 2.00
C VAL A 305 -15.94 0.33 1.18
N ALA A 306 -15.10 1.16 1.81
CA ALA A 306 -14.33 2.20 1.12
C ALA A 306 -13.31 1.63 0.11
N ALA A 307 -12.89 0.37 0.27
CA ALA A 307 -12.00 -0.32 -0.66
C ALA A 307 -12.71 -0.95 -1.87
N LEU A 308 -14.04 -1.13 -1.84
CA LEU A 308 -14.81 -1.78 -2.92
C LEU A 308 -14.63 -1.17 -4.32
N PRO A 309 -14.44 0.16 -4.50
CA PRO A 309 -14.09 0.70 -5.82
C PRO A 309 -12.83 0.05 -6.42
N GLY A 310 -11.92 -0.46 -5.58
CA GLY A 310 -10.74 -1.21 -6.01
C GLY A 310 -11.09 -2.54 -6.69
N ALA A 311 -12.14 -3.23 -6.24
CA ALA A 311 -12.66 -4.42 -6.91
C ALA A 311 -13.17 -4.09 -8.31
N ALA A 312 -13.93 -3.01 -8.47
CA ALA A 312 -14.41 -2.55 -9.77
C ALA A 312 -13.24 -2.25 -10.71
N VAL A 313 -12.22 -1.56 -10.24
CA VAL A 313 -11.01 -1.28 -11.03
C VAL A 313 -10.27 -2.56 -11.41
N LEU A 314 -10.24 -3.58 -10.53
CA LEU A 314 -9.62 -4.87 -10.81
C LEU A 314 -10.33 -5.61 -11.94
N VAL A 315 -11.66 -5.64 -11.90
CA VAL A 315 -12.51 -6.33 -12.91
C VAL A 315 -12.45 -5.60 -14.26
N LEU A 316 -12.63 -4.27 -14.26
CA LEU A 316 -12.70 -3.46 -15.48
C LEU A 316 -11.39 -3.42 -16.26
N ARG A 317 -10.25 -3.38 -15.57
CA ARG A 317 -8.93 -3.33 -16.20
C ARG A 317 -8.22 -4.69 -16.29
N GLY A 318 -8.78 -5.74 -15.68
CA GLY A 318 -8.31 -7.12 -15.82
C GLY A 318 -8.76 -7.82 -17.10
N ARG A 319 -9.65 -7.21 -17.89
CA ARG A 319 -10.05 -7.76 -19.19
C ARG A 319 -8.87 -7.59 -20.17
N PRO A 320 -8.35 -8.71 -20.77
CA PRO A 320 -7.35 -8.62 -21.80
C PRO A 320 -7.88 -7.76 -22.95
N SER A 321 -7.03 -6.91 -23.53
CA SER A 321 -7.31 -6.03 -24.67
C SER A 321 -7.62 -6.79 -25.99
N ALA A 322 -8.23 -7.96 -25.89
CA ALA A 322 -8.67 -8.77 -27.04
C ALA A 322 -9.80 -8.12 -27.88
N LEU A 323 -10.36 -6.99 -27.44
CA LEU A 323 -11.41 -6.28 -28.18
C LEU A 323 -10.95 -5.00 -28.85
N ARG A 324 -9.69 -4.56 -28.69
CA ARG A 324 -9.17 -3.38 -29.39
C ARG A 324 -8.53 -3.66 -30.76
N GLY A 325 -8.40 -4.94 -31.13
CA GLY A 325 -7.80 -5.35 -32.41
C GLY A 325 -8.77 -5.59 -33.57
N ARG A 326 -10.10 -5.35 -33.39
CA ARG A 326 -11.11 -5.74 -34.40
C ARG A 326 -11.77 -4.60 -35.17
N SER A 327 -11.41 -3.35 -34.93
CA SER A 327 -11.98 -2.22 -35.66
C SER A 327 -11.01 -1.52 -36.64
N GLY A 328 -9.83 -2.09 -36.89
CA GLY A 328 -8.83 -1.49 -37.79
C GLY A 328 -8.58 -2.22 -39.11
N ASP A 329 -9.25 -3.38 -39.36
CA ASP A 329 -8.94 -4.20 -40.56
C ASP A 329 -10.15 -4.43 -41.47
N ARG A 330 -10.85 -3.35 -41.80
CA ARG A 330 -11.95 -3.39 -42.77
C ARG A 330 -11.97 -2.21 -43.75
N THR A 331 -10.84 -1.65 -44.17
CA THR A 331 -10.83 -0.71 -45.31
C THR A 331 -9.46 -0.69 -46.01
N VAL A 332 -8.96 -1.81 -46.50
CA VAL A 332 -7.99 -1.82 -47.65
C VAL A 332 -8.26 -3.13 -48.39
N GLY A 333 -9.16 -3.06 -49.34
CA GLY A 333 -9.42 -4.18 -50.23
C GLY A 333 -10.45 -3.83 -51.28
N ALA A 334 -10.19 -2.81 -52.12
CA ALA A 334 -10.81 -2.67 -53.44
C ALA A 334 -10.22 -1.44 -54.17
N GLN A 335 -9.13 -1.65 -54.88
CA GLN A 335 -8.94 -1.03 -56.21
C GLN A 335 -7.87 -1.83 -56.96
N GLY A 336 -8.40 -2.58 -57.88
CA GLY A 336 -7.64 -3.40 -58.79
C GLY A 336 -7.00 -2.61 -59.93
N GLY A 337 -5.95 -3.21 -60.45
CA GLY A 337 -5.68 -3.44 -61.83
C GLY A 337 -5.41 -2.24 -62.74
N SER A 338 -4.16 -2.07 -63.13
CA SER A 338 -3.80 -2.07 -64.57
C SER A 338 -2.33 -1.63 -64.70
N SER A 339 -1.51 -2.60 -65.06
CA SER A 339 -0.28 -2.30 -65.83
C SER A 339 -0.64 -1.82 -67.24
N PRO A 340 0.21 -1.06 -67.89
CA PRO A 340 1.12 -1.70 -68.85
C PRO A 340 2.55 -1.11 -68.92
N VAL A 341 3.47 -1.97 -69.22
CA VAL A 341 4.79 -1.82 -69.83
C VAL A 341 4.56 -1.70 -71.36
N PRO A 342 5.48 -1.31 -72.29
CA PRO A 342 6.82 -0.74 -72.23
C PRO A 342 7.11 0.40 -73.25
N ALA A 343 8.28 0.93 -73.27
CA ALA A 343 9.13 1.08 -74.52
C ALA A 343 10.35 1.96 -74.25
N ALA A 344 11.42 1.39 -74.47
CA ALA A 344 12.66 1.67 -75.11
C ALA A 344 12.82 2.98 -75.95
N GLY A 345 14.02 3.55 -75.90
CA GLY A 345 14.50 4.51 -76.84
C GLY A 345 15.52 5.49 -76.26
N LEU A 346 16.81 5.12 -76.28
CA LEU A 346 17.87 5.61 -77.07
C LEU A 346 18.26 7.10 -76.96
N ALA A 347 19.52 7.24 -76.54
CA ALA A 347 20.55 8.07 -77.16
C ALA A 347 20.61 9.57 -76.86
N GLY A 348 21.78 10.01 -76.49
CA GLY A 348 22.46 11.08 -77.14
C GLY A 348 23.07 12.15 -76.22
N SER A 349 24.34 12.00 -76.00
CA SER A 349 25.42 13.00 -76.06
C SER A 349 25.05 14.51 -75.85
N ALA A 350 25.57 15.11 -74.85
CA ALA A 350 26.57 16.17 -74.89
C ALA A 350 27.00 16.56 -73.52
#